data_8f33e220173a322ae2c99d761e5101f5
#
_entry.id   8f33e220173a322ae2c99d761e5101f5
#
_cell.length_a   1.000
_cell.length_b   1.000
_cell.length_c   1.000
_cell.angle_alpha   90.00
_cell.angle_beta   90.00
_cell.angle_gamma   90.00
#
_symmetry.space_group_name_H-M   'P 1'
#
loop_
_entity.id
_entity.type
_entity.pdbx_description
1 polymer ?
#
loop_
_entity_poly.entity_id
_entity_poly.type
_entity_poly.pdbx_seq_one_letter_code
_entity_poly.pdbx_strand_id
1 'polypeptide(L)'
;MASSSASILVADDDSAIRTVLTQALSRLGHHVKATGTAAGLWNWVERGEGDLVITDVVMPDENGLDLLPKIRQLRPDLKIIVMSARNTLMTAVQANERGAFEYLSKPFDLEALKLVVGKALLSPSKDEGSKYQSNGINSDDETMSLIGRSPAMQEIYRVMARVMGTELTVAITGESGTGKELIARALHNYGKQKGGPFVAINMAAIPRELIESELFGHEKGAFTGATHRTIGRFQEAQNGTLFLDEIGDMPAEAQTRLLRVLQEGEYTMVGGAKTIKSNVRIITATHRDLRQLIRQGLFREDLFYRLNVVPIRIPPLRNRIEDISDLIHHFNKQGAELGLPAKNN
;
A
#
# COMPACT_ATOMS: atom_id res chain seq x y z
N MET A 1 31.93 8.23 -9.97
CA MET A 1 32.06 6.78 -9.75
C MET A 1 31.61 6.11 -11.02
N ALA A 2 32.45 5.32 -11.69
CA ALA A 2 32.12 4.64 -12.94
C ALA A 2 30.98 3.65 -12.68
N SER A 3 29.84 3.85 -13.34
CA SER A 3 28.75 2.88 -13.35
C SER A 3 29.29 1.59 -13.98
N SER A 4 29.35 0.49 -13.24
CA SER A 4 29.65 -0.80 -13.83
C SER A 4 28.60 -1.11 -14.91
N SER A 5 29.04 -1.39 -16.13
CA SER A 5 28.16 -1.81 -17.22
C SER A 5 27.43 -3.09 -16.81
N ALA A 6 26.09 -3.07 -16.78
CA ALA A 6 25.24 -4.21 -16.45
C ALA A 6 24.52 -4.72 -17.69
N SER A 7 24.21 -6.01 -17.71
CA SER A 7 23.39 -6.64 -18.75
C SER A 7 21.93 -6.60 -18.35
N ILE A 8 21.09 -5.91 -19.12
CA ILE A 8 19.66 -5.74 -18.82
C ILE A 8 18.84 -6.46 -19.89
N LEU A 9 17.94 -7.34 -19.43
CA LEU A 9 16.99 -8.06 -20.27
C LEU A 9 15.65 -7.34 -20.28
N VAL A 10 15.14 -6.98 -21.45
CA VAL A 10 13.88 -6.28 -21.63
C VAL A 10 12.88 -7.17 -22.39
N ALA A 11 11.68 -7.33 -21.85
CA ALA A 11 10.57 -8.01 -22.53
C ALA A 11 9.33 -7.11 -22.53
N ASP A 12 8.83 -6.79 -23.72
CA ASP A 12 7.66 -5.94 -23.96
C ASP A 12 7.13 -6.25 -25.35
N ASP A 13 5.83 -6.36 -25.55
CA ASP A 13 5.24 -6.65 -26.86
C ASP A 13 5.27 -5.44 -27.79
N ASP A 14 5.29 -4.22 -27.24
CA ASP A 14 5.38 -2.97 -28.00
C ASP A 14 6.82 -2.69 -28.46
N SER A 15 7.04 -2.73 -29.77
CA SER A 15 8.35 -2.45 -30.38
C SER A 15 8.86 -1.04 -30.14
N ALA A 16 7.97 -0.05 -30.03
CA ALA A 16 8.33 1.33 -29.75
C ALA A 16 8.88 1.48 -28.32
N ILE A 17 8.21 0.85 -27.35
CA ILE A 17 8.67 0.81 -25.96
C ILE A 17 10.03 0.11 -25.86
N ARG A 18 10.19 -1.06 -26.50
CA ARG A 18 11.49 -1.76 -26.54
C ARG A 18 12.61 -0.87 -27.09
N THR A 19 12.33 -0.12 -28.14
CA THR A 19 13.30 0.80 -28.75
C THR A 19 13.67 1.92 -27.79
N VAL A 20 12.71 2.56 -27.16
CA VAL A 20 12.92 3.64 -26.19
C VAL A 20 13.73 3.15 -24.99
N LEU A 21 13.35 2.01 -24.41
CA LEU A 21 14.06 1.40 -23.28
C LEU A 21 15.51 1.05 -23.65
N THR A 22 15.71 0.39 -24.79
CA THR A 22 17.05 0.03 -25.27
C THR A 22 17.94 1.26 -25.43
N GLN A 23 17.44 2.31 -26.07
CA GLN A 23 18.19 3.54 -26.24
C GLN A 23 18.49 4.26 -24.92
N ALA A 24 17.50 4.35 -24.02
CA ALA A 24 17.66 5.01 -22.74
C ALA A 24 18.72 4.29 -21.87
N LEU A 25 18.62 2.97 -21.77
CA LEU A 25 19.51 2.17 -20.93
C LEU A 25 20.92 2.05 -21.54
N SER A 26 21.05 1.96 -22.87
CA SER A 26 22.35 1.98 -23.54
C SER A 26 23.07 3.32 -23.37
N ARG A 27 22.36 4.44 -23.35
CA ARG A 27 22.94 5.77 -23.03
C ARG A 27 23.47 5.86 -21.61
N LEU A 28 22.96 5.04 -20.69
CA LEU A 28 23.47 4.92 -19.32
C LEU A 28 24.67 3.97 -19.21
N GLY A 29 25.12 3.37 -20.33
CA GLY A 29 26.28 2.47 -20.36
C GLY A 29 25.95 1.01 -20.10
N HIS A 30 24.68 0.59 -20.14
CA HIS A 30 24.27 -0.79 -19.95
C HIS A 30 24.15 -1.55 -21.28
N HIS A 31 24.40 -2.87 -21.24
CA HIS A 31 24.12 -3.77 -22.36
C HIS A 31 22.68 -4.23 -22.30
N VAL A 32 21.90 -4.01 -23.37
CA VAL A 32 20.47 -4.31 -23.39
C VAL A 32 20.15 -5.38 -24.44
N LYS A 33 19.47 -6.44 -24.02
CA LYS A 33 18.82 -7.42 -24.91
C LYS A 33 17.31 -7.24 -24.80
N ALA A 34 16.60 -7.13 -25.92
CA ALA A 34 15.19 -6.89 -25.94
C ALA A 34 14.43 -7.95 -26.76
N THR A 35 13.30 -8.41 -26.25
CA THR A 35 12.39 -9.39 -26.89
C THR A 35 10.94 -8.93 -26.80
N GLY A 36 10.08 -9.41 -27.70
CA GLY A 36 8.64 -9.16 -27.68
C GLY A 36 7.84 -10.27 -26.98
N THR A 37 8.49 -11.28 -26.39
CA THR A 37 7.82 -12.48 -25.88
C THR A 37 8.39 -12.93 -24.55
N ALA A 38 7.55 -13.56 -23.73
CA ALA A 38 7.92 -14.19 -22.46
C ALA A 38 8.90 -15.35 -22.67
N ALA A 39 8.69 -16.17 -23.71
CA ALA A 39 9.57 -17.28 -24.06
C ALA A 39 10.98 -16.82 -24.42
N GLY A 40 11.10 -15.71 -25.13
CA GLY A 40 12.41 -15.10 -25.44
C GLY A 40 13.17 -14.67 -24.20
N LEU A 41 12.47 -14.01 -23.26
CA LEU A 41 13.04 -13.64 -21.98
C LEU A 41 13.47 -14.86 -21.16
N TRP A 42 12.60 -15.87 -21.07
CA TRP A 42 12.86 -17.10 -20.33
C TRP A 42 14.13 -17.81 -20.83
N ASN A 43 14.31 -17.95 -22.15
CA ASN A 43 15.49 -18.56 -22.75
C ASN A 43 16.82 -17.88 -22.32
N TRP A 44 16.83 -16.56 -22.16
CA TRP A 44 18.02 -15.85 -21.69
C TRP A 44 18.27 -16.08 -20.21
N VAL A 45 17.20 -16.06 -19.40
CA VAL A 45 17.29 -16.32 -17.96
C VAL A 45 17.81 -17.73 -17.67
N GLU A 46 17.32 -18.75 -18.41
CA GLU A 46 17.81 -20.14 -18.31
C GLU A 46 19.30 -20.27 -18.64
N ARG A 47 19.80 -19.49 -19.59
CA ARG A 47 21.23 -19.46 -19.93
C ARG A 47 22.09 -18.70 -18.93
N GLY A 48 21.50 -18.19 -17.85
CA GLY A 48 22.21 -17.39 -16.84
C GLY A 48 22.53 -15.96 -17.26
N GLU A 49 21.91 -15.46 -18.34
CA GLU A 49 22.16 -14.12 -18.84
C GLU A 49 21.41 -13.05 -18.03
N GLY A 50 21.91 -11.82 -18.04
CA GLY A 50 21.30 -10.64 -17.44
C GLY A 50 21.58 -10.46 -15.95
N ASP A 51 21.77 -9.20 -15.56
CA ASP A 51 21.92 -8.73 -14.18
C ASP A 51 20.61 -8.12 -13.65
N LEU A 52 19.71 -7.73 -14.56
CA LEU A 52 18.42 -7.13 -14.30
C LEU A 52 17.41 -7.52 -15.39
N VAL A 53 16.19 -7.80 -15.01
CA VAL A 53 15.05 -8.03 -15.91
C VAL A 53 14.09 -6.86 -15.82
N ILE A 54 13.59 -6.39 -16.97
CA ILE A 54 12.47 -5.45 -17.09
C ILE A 54 11.43 -6.12 -18.00
N THR A 55 10.25 -6.41 -17.47
CA THR A 55 9.23 -7.16 -18.22
C THR A 55 7.87 -6.47 -18.17
N ASP A 56 7.15 -6.49 -19.29
CA ASP A 56 5.72 -6.13 -19.28
C ASP A 56 4.89 -7.23 -18.61
N VAL A 57 3.75 -6.85 -18.07
CA VAL A 57 2.72 -7.77 -17.55
C VAL A 57 2.01 -8.46 -18.70
N VAL A 58 1.65 -7.74 -19.76
CA VAL A 58 0.87 -8.26 -20.88
C VAL A 58 1.81 -8.57 -22.03
N MET A 59 1.97 -9.85 -22.34
CA MET A 59 2.73 -10.32 -23.50
C MET A 59 1.88 -11.32 -24.30
N PRO A 60 2.15 -11.51 -25.62
CA PRO A 60 1.27 -12.29 -26.50
C PRO A 60 1.24 -13.77 -26.18
N ASP A 61 2.29 -14.33 -25.59
CA ASP A 61 2.49 -15.74 -25.31
C ASP A 61 2.20 -16.14 -23.86
N GLU A 62 2.55 -15.31 -22.89
CA GLU A 62 2.33 -15.58 -21.46
C GLU A 62 2.22 -14.28 -20.68
N ASN A 63 1.51 -14.27 -19.53
CA ASN A 63 1.49 -13.14 -18.63
C ASN A 63 2.87 -12.98 -17.96
N GLY A 64 3.48 -11.78 -18.07
CA GLY A 64 4.80 -11.51 -17.51
C GLY A 64 4.89 -11.75 -16.01
N LEU A 65 3.79 -11.55 -15.26
CA LEU A 65 3.75 -11.87 -13.84
C LEU A 65 3.89 -13.37 -13.53
N ASP A 66 3.50 -14.26 -14.45
CA ASP A 66 3.61 -15.72 -14.24
C ASP A 66 5.05 -16.23 -14.41
N LEU A 67 5.91 -15.43 -15.06
CA LEU A 67 7.35 -15.71 -15.15
C LEU A 67 8.09 -15.43 -13.84
N LEU A 68 7.62 -14.49 -13.01
CA LEU A 68 8.36 -14.04 -11.83
C LEU A 68 8.69 -15.19 -10.87
N PRO A 69 7.73 -16.04 -10.46
CA PRO A 69 8.03 -17.19 -9.60
C PRO A 69 9.02 -18.17 -10.23
N LYS A 70 8.92 -18.40 -11.55
CA LYS A 70 9.82 -19.30 -12.29
C LYS A 70 11.25 -18.74 -12.28
N ILE A 71 11.42 -17.45 -12.57
CA ILE A 71 12.71 -16.76 -12.54
C ILE A 71 13.30 -16.76 -11.13
N ARG A 72 12.49 -16.48 -10.11
CA ARG A 72 12.93 -16.49 -8.71
C ARG A 72 13.39 -17.86 -8.24
N GLN A 73 12.73 -18.92 -8.67
CA GLN A 73 13.12 -20.29 -8.35
C GLN A 73 14.48 -20.65 -8.97
N LEU A 74 14.74 -20.21 -10.21
CA LEU A 74 15.99 -20.52 -10.94
C LEU A 74 17.13 -19.57 -10.56
N ARG A 75 16.83 -18.28 -10.41
CA ARG A 75 17.79 -17.20 -10.13
C ARG A 75 17.26 -16.26 -9.04
N PRO A 76 17.40 -16.63 -7.76
CA PRO A 76 16.87 -15.85 -6.62
C PRO A 76 17.43 -14.43 -6.56
N ASP A 77 18.69 -14.25 -6.98
CA ASP A 77 19.39 -12.96 -6.93
C ASP A 77 19.02 -12.00 -8.07
N LEU A 78 18.41 -12.51 -9.15
CA LEU A 78 18.07 -11.71 -10.33
C LEU A 78 16.90 -10.78 -9.99
N LYS A 79 17.12 -9.50 -10.11
CA LYS A 79 16.07 -8.50 -9.83
C LYS A 79 15.18 -8.31 -11.04
N ILE A 80 13.87 -8.15 -10.78
CA ILE A 80 12.85 -8.05 -11.81
C ILE A 80 12.07 -6.76 -11.59
N ILE A 81 12.07 -5.87 -12.57
CA ILE A 81 11.20 -4.71 -12.65
C ILE A 81 10.03 -5.08 -13.56
N VAL A 82 8.82 -4.91 -13.06
CA VAL A 82 7.59 -5.17 -13.82
C VAL A 82 7.02 -3.86 -14.34
N MET A 83 6.69 -3.82 -15.63
CA MET A 83 5.99 -2.69 -16.27
C MET A 83 4.56 -3.07 -16.57
N SER A 84 3.61 -2.12 -16.48
CA SER A 84 2.22 -2.39 -16.88
C SER A 84 1.49 -1.11 -17.31
N ALA A 85 0.65 -1.25 -18.34
CA ALA A 85 -0.34 -0.24 -18.70
C ALA A 85 -1.59 -0.29 -17.79
N ARG A 86 -1.82 -1.42 -17.10
CA ARG A 86 -2.91 -1.56 -16.12
C ARG A 86 -2.45 -0.98 -14.78
N ASN A 87 -2.71 0.30 -14.58
CA ASN A 87 -2.27 1.07 -13.42
C ASN A 87 -3.21 0.88 -12.22
N THR A 88 -3.49 -0.37 -11.84
CA THR A 88 -4.32 -0.71 -10.69
C THR A 88 -3.48 -1.13 -9.50
N LEU A 89 -3.99 -0.87 -8.29
CA LEU A 89 -3.37 -1.37 -7.06
C LEU A 89 -3.14 -2.88 -7.12
N MET A 90 -4.09 -3.65 -7.67
CA MET A 90 -4.02 -5.10 -7.76
C MET A 90 -2.79 -5.55 -8.58
N THR A 91 -2.49 -4.90 -9.70
CA THR A 91 -1.31 -5.23 -10.52
C THR A 91 -0.01 -4.99 -9.73
N ALA A 92 0.07 -3.89 -8.98
CA ALA A 92 1.24 -3.59 -8.14
C ALA A 92 1.40 -4.61 -6.99
N VAL A 93 0.28 -5.01 -6.36
CA VAL A 93 0.26 -6.03 -5.30
C VAL A 93 0.71 -7.38 -5.85
N GLN A 94 0.13 -7.84 -6.96
CA GLN A 94 0.50 -9.12 -7.59
C GLN A 94 1.96 -9.15 -8.02
N ALA A 95 2.49 -8.05 -8.57
CA ALA A 95 3.90 -7.95 -8.92
C ALA A 95 4.79 -8.13 -7.67
N ASN A 96 4.47 -7.44 -6.58
CA ASN A 96 5.23 -7.54 -5.32
C ASN A 96 5.14 -8.93 -4.68
N GLU A 97 3.93 -9.53 -4.61
CA GLU A 97 3.71 -10.89 -4.06
C GLU A 97 4.47 -11.96 -4.85
N ARG A 98 4.59 -11.79 -6.17
CA ARG A 98 5.32 -12.70 -7.04
C ARG A 98 6.83 -12.43 -7.08
N GLY A 99 7.31 -11.49 -6.27
CA GLY A 99 8.73 -11.23 -6.08
C GLY A 99 9.34 -10.21 -7.04
N ALA A 100 8.57 -9.31 -7.63
CA ALA A 100 9.12 -8.15 -8.32
C ALA A 100 9.96 -7.29 -7.36
N PHE A 101 11.10 -6.81 -7.82
CA PHE A 101 11.90 -5.81 -7.09
C PHE A 101 11.18 -4.46 -7.07
N GLU A 102 10.56 -4.08 -8.21
CA GLU A 102 9.83 -2.83 -8.35
C GLU A 102 8.76 -2.96 -9.44
N TYR A 103 7.70 -2.16 -9.31
CA TYR A 103 6.64 -2.00 -10.30
C TYR A 103 6.70 -0.60 -10.93
N LEU A 104 6.59 -0.51 -12.26
CA LEU A 104 6.62 0.73 -13.02
C LEU A 104 5.39 0.84 -13.91
N SER A 105 4.54 1.85 -13.69
CA SER A 105 3.32 2.08 -14.48
C SER A 105 3.64 2.73 -15.83
N LYS A 106 3.02 2.28 -16.90
CA LYS A 106 3.06 2.91 -18.22
C LYS A 106 1.91 3.97 -18.33
N PRO A 107 2.14 5.15 -18.91
CA PRO A 107 3.41 5.69 -19.36
C PRO A 107 4.30 6.10 -18.19
N PHE A 108 5.61 5.89 -18.32
CA PHE A 108 6.60 6.26 -17.31
C PHE A 108 7.58 7.31 -17.85
N ASP A 109 8.09 8.14 -16.95
CA ASP A 109 9.18 9.05 -17.24
C ASP A 109 10.52 8.30 -17.26
N LEU A 110 11.41 8.67 -18.19
CA LEU A 110 12.74 8.10 -18.29
C LEU A 110 13.58 8.37 -17.03
N GLU A 111 13.35 9.46 -16.31
CA GLU A 111 14.03 9.72 -15.03
C GLU A 111 13.57 8.74 -13.94
N ALA A 112 12.28 8.40 -13.90
CA ALA A 112 11.76 7.38 -13.00
C ALA A 112 12.38 6.00 -13.30
N LEU A 113 12.49 5.64 -14.59
CA LEU A 113 13.16 4.41 -15.02
C LEU A 113 14.63 4.37 -14.55
N LYS A 114 15.39 5.44 -14.77
CA LYS A 114 16.80 5.53 -14.35
C LYS A 114 16.95 5.34 -12.85
N LEU A 115 16.11 5.98 -12.05
CA LEU A 115 16.13 5.85 -10.59
C LEU A 115 15.86 4.41 -10.14
N VAL A 116 14.86 3.75 -10.73
CA VAL A 116 14.50 2.37 -10.39
C VAL A 116 15.60 1.39 -10.79
N VAL A 117 16.14 1.52 -12.00
CA VAL A 117 17.26 0.69 -12.49
C VAL A 117 18.49 0.90 -11.62
N GLY A 118 18.84 2.15 -11.31
CA GLY A 118 19.97 2.47 -10.43
C GLY A 118 19.82 1.84 -9.04
N LYS A 119 18.63 1.92 -8.44
CA LYS A 119 18.32 1.26 -7.17
C LYS A 119 18.46 -0.26 -7.28
N ALA A 120 17.95 -0.85 -8.35
CA ALA A 120 18.02 -2.30 -8.56
C ALA A 120 19.47 -2.79 -8.65
N LEU A 121 20.33 -2.12 -9.38
CA LEU A 121 21.73 -2.51 -9.59
C LEU A 121 22.63 -2.24 -8.36
N LEU A 122 22.31 -1.22 -7.56
CA LEU A 122 23.11 -0.86 -6.38
C LEU A 122 22.71 -1.62 -5.10
N SER A 123 21.50 -2.14 -5.02
CA SER A 123 21.04 -2.85 -3.82
C SER A 123 21.74 -4.19 -3.72
N PRO A 124 22.37 -4.55 -2.59
CA PRO A 124 22.87 -5.91 -2.38
C PRO A 124 21.71 -6.90 -2.44
N SER A 125 21.98 -8.11 -2.93
CA SER A 125 21.03 -9.23 -2.87
C SER A 125 20.76 -9.54 -1.39
N LYS A 126 19.67 -9.04 -0.83
CA LYS A 126 19.22 -9.46 0.49
C LYS A 126 18.33 -10.68 0.31
N ASP A 127 18.81 -11.80 0.81
CA ASP A 127 18.00 -12.94 1.21
C ASP A 127 17.02 -12.51 2.32
N GLU A 128 15.93 -11.89 1.98
CA GLU A 128 14.74 -11.89 2.82
C GLU A 128 13.77 -12.88 2.19
N GLY A 129 14.00 -14.15 2.52
CA GLY A 129 13.10 -15.25 2.24
C GLY A 129 11.76 -15.06 2.93
N SER A 130 10.96 -14.16 2.41
CA SER A 130 9.54 -14.09 2.72
C SER A 130 8.86 -15.24 1.98
N LYS A 131 8.63 -16.34 2.71
CA LYS A 131 7.75 -17.45 2.28
C LYS A 131 6.33 -16.92 2.21
N TYR A 132 5.95 -16.29 1.10
CA TYR A 132 4.56 -16.01 0.82
C TYR A 132 3.95 -17.21 0.12
N GLN A 133 3.08 -17.91 0.85
CA GLN A 133 2.14 -18.85 0.24
C GLN A 133 1.11 -18.01 -0.51
N SER A 134 1.12 -18.13 -1.83
CA SER A 134 0.11 -17.55 -2.72
C SER A 134 -1.23 -18.27 -2.52
N ASN A 135 -2.06 -17.75 -1.63
CA ASN A 135 -3.49 -18.05 -1.68
C ASN A 135 -4.08 -17.18 -2.79
N GLY A 136 -4.56 -17.83 -3.85
CA GLY A 136 -5.14 -17.17 -5.01
C GLY A 136 -6.19 -16.13 -4.60
N ILE A 137 -5.95 -14.90 -5.00
CA ILE A 137 -6.91 -13.82 -4.89
C ILE A 137 -7.82 -13.94 -6.09
N ASN A 138 -9.10 -14.26 -5.84
CA ASN A 138 -10.13 -14.26 -6.87
C ASN A 138 -10.28 -12.81 -7.40
N SER A 139 -10.26 -12.68 -8.72
CA SER A 139 -10.27 -11.42 -9.47
C SER A 139 -11.61 -10.68 -9.49
N ASP A 140 -12.59 -11.08 -8.68
CA ASP A 140 -13.98 -10.64 -8.82
C ASP A 140 -14.44 -9.55 -7.83
N ASP A 141 -13.55 -8.99 -7.01
CA ASP A 141 -13.92 -7.89 -6.09
C ASP A 141 -13.73 -6.52 -6.75
N GLU A 142 -14.53 -6.24 -7.80
CA GLU A 142 -14.59 -4.90 -8.46
C GLU A 142 -15.16 -3.80 -7.54
N THR A 143 -15.68 -4.14 -6.35
CA THR A 143 -16.46 -3.23 -5.51
C THR A 143 -15.64 -2.23 -4.69
N MET A 144 -14.30 -2.34 -4.65
CA MET A 144 -13.42 -1.39 -3.96
C MET A 144 -12.21 -0.98 -4.81
N SER A 145 -12.43 -0.56 -6.05
CA SER A 145 -11.34 -0.10 -6.90
C SER A 145 -10.83 1.27 -6.46
N LEU A 146 -9.63 1.30 -5.89
CA LEU A 146 -8.85 2.53 -5.82
C LEU A 146 -8.52 2.97 -7.24
N ILE A 147 -9.00 4.17 -7.62
CA ILE A 147 -8.87 4.70 -8.97
C ILE A 147 -7.88 5.83 -8.98
N GLY A 148 -6.94 5.77 -9.92
CA GLY A 148 -5.99 6.83 -10.16
C GLY A 148 -4.79 6.32 -10.96
N ARG A 149 -4.51 7.01 -12.08
CA ARG A 149 -3.35 6.77 -12.94
C ARG A 149 -2.27 7.84 -12.80
N SER A 150 -2.56 8.89 -12.05
CA SER A 150 -1.59 9.95 -11.81
C SER A 150 -0.31 9.42 -11.16
N PRO A 151 0.87 10.01 -11.43
CA PRO A 151 2.14 9.59 -10.82
C PRO A 151 2.08 9.55 -9.30
N ALA A 152 1.35 10.47 -8.68
CA ALA A 152 1.16 10.54 -7.24
C ALA A 152 0.38 9.32 -6.70
N MET A 153 -0.70 8.89 -7.37
CA MET A 153 -1.44 7.69 -6.98
C MET A 153 -0.64 6.41 -7.23
N GLN A 154 0.15 6.36 -8.29
CA GLN A 154 1.03 5.22 -8.57
C GLN A 154 2.12 5.05 -7.49
N GLU A 155 2.66 6.15 -6.95
CA GLU A 155 3.58 6.08 -5.80
C GLU A 155 2.88 5.54 -4.56
N ILE A 156 1.64 5.96 -4.29
CA ILE A 156 0.83 5.43 -3.20
C ILE A 156 0.62 3.91 -3.38
N TYR A 157 0.27 3.44 -4.57
CA TYR A 157 0.07 2.01 -4.84
C TYR A 157 1.35 1.19 -4.61
N ARG A 158 2.52 1.73 -5.00
CA ARG A 158 3.83 1.11 -4.73
C ARG A 158 4.10 0.99 -3.22
N VAL A 159 3.86 2.06 -2.46
CA VAL A 159 4.01 2.03 -1.00
C VAL A 159 3.04 1.02 -0.39
N MET A 160 1.77 1.03 -0.78
CA MET A 160 0.76 0.08 -0.29
C MET A 160 1.18 -1.36 -0.57
N ALA A 161 1.58 -1.70 -1.81
CA ALA A 161 2.00 -3.05 -2.18
C ALA A 161 3.15 -3.57 -1.31
N ARG A 162 4.11 -2.70 -0.94
CA ARG A 162 5.23 -3.07 -0.05
C ARG A 162 4.82 -3.35 1.39
N VAL A 163 3.80 -2.64 1.90
CA VAL A 163 3.41 -2.74 3.31
C VAL A 163 2.23 -3.68 3.56
N MET A 164 1.55 -4.15 2.53
CA MET A 164 0.44 -5.10 2.67
C MET A 164 0.87 -6.40 3.35
N GLY A 165 2.06 -6.91 2.99
CA GLY A 165 2.64 -8.10 3.60
C GLY A 165 3.21 -7.91 5.02
N THR A 166 3.08 -6.72 5.63
CA THR A 166 3.63 -6.40 6.95
C THR A 166 2.53 -6.05 7.95
N GLU A 167 2.89 -6.00 9.23
CA GLU A 167 2.01 -5.52 10.31
C GLU A 167 2.36 -4.09 10.75
N LEU A 168 3.17 -3.38 9.93
CA LEU A 168 3.58 -2.03 10.23
C LEU A 168 2.38 -1.08 10.32
N THR A 169 2.47 -0.14 11.24
CA THR A 169 1.50 0.97 11.35
C THR A 169 1.59 1.87 10.13
N VAL A 170 0.45 2.21 9.55
CA VAL A 170 0.34 3.10 8.40
C VAL A 170 -0.37 4.39 8.82
N ALA A 171 0.24 5.54 8.52
CA ALA A 171 -0.35 6.85 8.77
C ALA A 171 -0.76 7.50 7.44
N ILE A 172 -2.06 7.67 7.24
CA ILE A 172 -2.64 8.23 6.03
C ILE A 172 -2.96 9.71 6.27
N THR A 173 -2.41 10.59 5.45
CA THR A 173 -2.69 12.03 5.51
C THR A 173 -3.30 12.52 4.20
N GLY A 174 -4.23 13.46 4.28
CA GLY A 174 -4.88 14.04 3.10
C GLY A 174 -6.13 14.82 3.49
N GLU A 175 -6.54 15.72 2.62
CA GLU A 175 -7.75 16.54 2.83
C GLU A 175 -9.00 15.67 3.02
N SER A 176 -10.07 16.25 3.55
CA SER A 176 -11.35 15.56 3.63
C SER A 176 -11.84 15.16 2.24
N GLY A 177 -12.43 13.96 2.11
CA GLY A 177 -12.94 13.45 0.83
C GLY A 177 -11.88 12.89 -0.14
N THR A 178 -10.58 12.83 0.23
CA THR A 178 -9.53 12.31 -0.67
C THR A 178 -9.50 10.79 -0.81
N GLY A 179 -10.27 10.04 0.02
CA GLY A 179 -10.35 8.58 -0.03
C GLY A 179 -9.46 7.87 1.00
N LYS A 180 -9.17 8.49 2.15
CA LYS A 180 -8.34 7.90 3.22
C LYS A 180 -8.85 6.54 3.69
N GLU A 181 -10.17 6.41 3.88
CA GLU A 181 -10.79 5.15 4.30
C GLU A 181 -10.68 4.06 3.23
N LEU A 182 -10.79 4.41 1.94
CA LEU A 182 -10.64 3.45 0.84
C LEU A 182 -9.23 2.81 0.85
N ILE A 183 -8.19 3.62 1.09
CA ILE A 183 -6.82 3.12 1.24
C ILE A 183 -6.70 2.22 2.48
N ALA A 184 -7.29 2.58 3.61
CA ALA A 184 -7.26 1.76 4.82
C ALA A 184 -7.95 0.40 4.61
N ARG A 185 -9.11 0.39 3.95
CA ARG A 185 -9.83 -0.84 3.59
C ARG A 185 -9.04 -1.71 2.61
N ALA A 186 -8.41 -1.10 1.61
CA ALA A 186 -7.55 -1.84 0.69
C ALA A 186 -6.33 -2.46 1.38
N LEU A 187 -5.68 -1.73 2.30
CA LEU A 187 -4.58 -2.25 3.12
C LEU A 187 -4.99 -3.43 4.01
N HIS A 188 -6.25 -3.45 4.47
CA HIS A 188 -6.79 -4.58 5.21
C HIS A 188 -7.12 -5.75 4.28
N ASN A 189 -7.92 -5.53 3.22
CA ASN A 189 -8.44 -6.56 2.34
C ASN A 189 -7.34 -7.35 1.60
N TYR A 190 -6.23 -6.68 1.29
CA TYR A 190 -5.06 -7.30 0.65
C TYR A 190 -3.90 -7.54 1.62
N GLY A 191 -4.10 -7.27 2.93
CA GLY A 191 -3.09 -7.44 3.97
C GLY A 191 -3.08 -8.84 4.60
N LYS A 192 -2.11 -9.07 5.50
CA LYS A 192 -2.00 -10.33 6.27
C LYS A 192 -3.25 -10.64 7.12
N GLN A 193 -3.91 -9.61 7.61
CA GLN A 193 -5.05 -9.73 8.52
C GLN A 193 -6.40 -9.65 7.81
N LYS A 194 -6.44 -9.88 6.49
CA LYS A 194 -7.67 -9.85 5.67
C LYS A 194 -8.78 -10.81 6.15
N GLY A 195 -8.42 -11.88 6.86
CA GLY A 195 -9.37 -12.82 7.45
C GLY A 195 -9.96 -12.38 8.79
N GLY A 196 -9.44 -11.29 9.39
CA GLY A 196 -9.92 -10.71 10.64
C GLY A 196 -10.90 -9.56 10.41
N PRO A 197 -11.42 -8.96 11.49
CA PRO A 197 -12.34 -7.83 11.37
C PRO A 197 -11.62 -6.54 10.94
N PHE A 198 -12.31 -5.71 10.14
CA PHE A 198 -11.95 -4.31 9.91
C PHE A 198 -12.86 -3.43 10.76
N VAL A 199 -12.31 -2.85 11.82
CA VAL A 199 -13.04 -1.96 12.72
C VAL A 199 -12.60 -0.53 12.48
N ALA A 200 -13.53 0.32 12.06
CA ALA A 200 -13.28 1.74 11.82
C ALA A 200 -13.91 2.57 12.95
N ILE A 201 -13.18 3.57 13.40
CA ILE A 201 -13.66 4.54 14.38
C ILE A 201 -13.20 5.94 13.96
N ASN A 202 -14.16 6.88 13.90
CA ASN A 202 -13.87 8.29 13.61
C ASN A 202 -13.89 9.09 14.92
N MET A 203 -12.73 9.64 15.30
CA MET A 203 -12.58 10.38 16.56
C MET A 203 -13.38 11.68 16.58
N ALA A 204 -13.57 12.32 15.42
CA ALA A 204 -14.33 13.56 15.32
C ALA A 204 -15.86 13.36 15.54
N ALA A 205 -16.34 12.12 15.37
CA ALA A 205 -17.77 11.79 15.54
C ALA A 205 -18.15 11.41 16.98
N ILE A 206 -17.17 11.31 17.90
CA ILE A 206 -17.36 10.83 19.27
C ILE A 206 -17.08 11.96 20.25
N PRO A 207 -17.93 12.17 21.28
CA PRO A 207 -17.61 13.08 22.39
C PRO A 207 -16.25 12.72 23.01
N ARG A 208 -15.41 13.72 23.27
CA ARG A 208 -14.02 13.50 23.73
C ARG A 208 -13.92 12.64 24.99
N GLU A 209 -14.88 12.81 25.91
CA GLU A 209 -14.95 12.09 27.19
C GLU A 209 -15.24 10.59 26.99
N LEU A 210 -15.80 10.20 25.85
CA LEU A 210 -16.17 8.80 25.54
C LEU A 210 -15.14 8.08 24.68
N ILE A 211 -14.22 8.81 24.03
CA ILE A 211 -13.23 8.21 23.11
C ILE A 211 -12.41 7.10 23.78
N GLU A 212 -11.97 7.33 25.02
CA GLU A 212 -11.19 6.35 25.77
C GLU A 212 -11.99 5.07 26.04
N SER A 213 -13.24 5.23 26.47
CA SER A 213 -14.17 4.12 26.73
C SER A 213 -14.56 3.37 25.45
N GLU A 214 -14.77 4.07 24.34
CA GLU A 214 -15.04 3.45 23.03
C GLU A 214 -13.85 2.63 22.53
N LEU A 215 -12.64 3.16 22.68
CA LEU A 215 -11.43 2.47 22.20
C LEU A 215 -11.09 1.23 23.04
N PHE A 216 -11.02 1.38 24.37
CA PHE A 216 -10.48 0.38 25.27
C PHE A 216 -11.54 -0.43 26.02
N GLY A 217 -12.82 0.02 25.95
CA GLY A 217 -13.89 -0.54 26.75
C GLY A 217 -13.86 -0.07 28.21
N HIS A 218 -14.88 -0.37 28.97
CA HIS A 218 -14.96 -0.01 30.38
C HIS A 218 -15.59 -1.12 31.24
N GLU A 219 -15.17 -1.19 32.47
CA GLU A 219 -15.82 -2.00 33.50
C GLU A 219 -17.04 -1.28 34.07
N LYS A 220 -17.99 -2.06 34.63
CA LYS A 220 -19.15 -1.50 35.34
C LYS A 220 -18.67 -0.58 36.47
N GLY A 221 -19.21 0.64 36.53
CA GLY A 221 -18.86 1.64 37.53
C GLY A 221 -17.59 2.45 37.24
N ALA A 222 -17.01 2.34 36.08
CA ALA A 222 -15.78 3.06 35.69
C ALA A 222 -15.95 4.59 35.64
N PHE A 223 -17.18 5.06 35.37
CA PHE A 223 -17.60 6.47 35.37
C PHE A 223 -19.10 6.60 35.63
N THR A 224 -19.58 7.82 35.86
CA THR A 224 -21.00 8.09 36.05
C THR A 224 -21.77 7.73 34.78
N GLY A 225 -22.65 6.70 34.86
CA GLY A 225 -23.37 6.17 33.70
C GLY A 225 -22.86 4.82 33.17
N ALA A 226 -21.73 4.30 33.66
CA ALA A 226 -21.23 2.97 33.33
C ALA A 226 -22.02 1.87 34.05
N THR A 227 -23.26 1.61 33.62
CA THR A 227 -24.17 0.67 34.25
C THR A 227 -23.83 -0.79 34.00
N HIS A 228 -23.12 -1.09 32.94
CA HIS A 228 -22.66 -2.43 32.54
C HIS A 228 -21.23 -2.36 31.99
N ARG A 229 -20.60 -3.52 31.86
CA ARG A 229 -19.31 -3.65 31.17
C ARG A 229 -19.53 -3.59 29.67
N THR A 230 -18.65 -2.85 28.96
CA THR A 230 -18.68 -2.75 27.48
C THR A 230 -17.29 -3.04 26.92
N ILE A 231 -17.22 -3.85 25.87
CA ILE A 231 -15.98 -4.11 25.13
C ILE A 231 -15.63 -2.92 24.25
N GLY A 232 -14.33 -2.64 24.08
CA GLY A 232 -13.86 -1.55 23.23
C GLY A 232 -13.46 -2.01 21.82
N ARG A 233 -13.23 -1.04 20.93
CA ARG A 233 -12.84 -1.27 19.53
C ARG A 233 -11.55 -2.06 19.38
N PHE A 234 -10.60 -1.96 20.30
CA PHE A 234 -9.41 -2.82 20.32
C PHE A 234 -9.76 -4.30 20.47
N GLN A 235 -10.74 -4.63 21.28
CA GLN A 235 -11.17 -6.02 21.46
C GLN A 235 -11.98 -6.51 20.25
N GLU A 236 -12.82 -5.65 19.66
CA GLU A 236 -13.55 -5.97 18.43
C GLU A 236 -12.62 -6.21 17.24
N ALA A 237 -11.51 -5.44 17.16
CA ALA A 237 -10.52 -5.54 16.09
C ALA A 237 -9.49 -6.66 16.28
N GLN A 238 -9.62 -7.50 17.33
CA GLN A 238 -8.65 -8.53 17.63
C GLN A 238 -8.41 -9.48 16.44
N ASN A 239 -7.13 -9.73 16.12
CA ASN A 239 -6.66 -10.46 14.96
C ASN A 239 -7.05 -9.84 13.59
N GLY A 240 -7.38 -8.56 13.60
CA GLY A 240 -7.80 -7.79 12.44
C GLY A 240 -7.12 -6.43 12.36
N THR A 241 -7.83 -5.45 11.83
CA THR A 241 -7.34 -4.09 11.63
C THR A 241 -8.23 -3.08 12.34
N LEU A 242 -7.62 -2.20 13.12
CA LEU A 242 -8.27 -1.02 13.71
C LEU A 242 -7.88 0.21 12.89
N PHE A 243 -8.86 0.84 12.28
CA PHE A 243 -8.72 2.09 11.54
C PHE A 243 -9.15 3.26 12.41
N LEU A 244 -8.19 4.11 12.77
CA LEU A 244 -8.40 5.30 13.61
C LEU A 244 -8.46 6.53 12.69
N ASP A 245 -9.67 6.93 12.31
CA ASP A 245 -9.87 8.12 11.49
C ASP A 245 -9.89 9.38 12.35
N GLU A 246 -9.38 10.46 11.80
CA GLU A 246 -9.19 11.77 12.43
C GLU A 246 -8.44 11.67 13.77
N ILE A 247 -7.29 10.98 13.74
CA ILE A 247 -6.43 10.75 14.92
C ILE A 247 -5.99 12.05 15.60
N GLY A 248 -5.95 13.16 14.86
CA GLY A 248 -5.62 14.49 15.38
C GLY A 248 -6.62 15.06 16.37
N ASP A 249 -7.81 14.47 16.51
CA ASP A 249 -8.85 14.86 17.46
C ASP A 249 -8.84 14.02 18.74
N MET A 250 -7.93 13.05 18.86
CA MET A 250 -7.81 12.18 20.03
C MET A 250 -7.36 12.97 21.27
N PRO A 251 -8.08 12.85 22.42
CA PRO A 251 -7.72 13.51 23.67
C PRO A 251 -6.41 12.92 24.28
N ALA A 252 -5.72 13.71 25.10
CA ALA A 252 -4.40 13.41 25.65
C ALA A 252 -4.36 12.08 26.43
N GLU A 253 -5.41 11.77 27.18
CA GLU A 253 -5.56 10.56 27.97
C GLU A 253 -5.57 9.32 27.03
N ALA A 254 -6.36 9.36 25.97
CA ALA A 254 -6.45 8.30 24.97
C ALA A 254 -5.13 8.17 24.18
N GLN A 255 -4.43 9.30 23.87
CA GLN A 255 -3.12 9.26 23.25
C GLN A 255 -2.09 8.49 24.10
N THR A 256 -2.09 8.72 25.42
CA THR A 256 -1.20 8.05 26.36
C THR A 256 -1.45 6.56 26.42
N ARG A 257 -2.72 6.13 26.40
CA ARG A 257 -3.06 4.68 26.38
C ARG A 257 -2.74 4.05 25.05
N LEU A 258 -3.03 4.72 23.93
CA LEU A 258 -2.68 4.23 22.60
C LEU A 258 -1.18 4.00 22.46
N LEU A 259 -0.36 4.93 22.98
CA LEU A 259 1.09 4.78 22.98
C LEU A 259 1.53 3.50 23.72
N ARG A 260 0.95 3.21 24.88
CA ARG A 260 1.24 1.96 25.63
C ARG A 260 0.87 0.71 24.82
N VAL A 261 -0.30 0.71 24.18
CA VAL A 261 -0.70 -0.42 23.31
C VAL A 261 0.30 -0.65 22.18
N LEU A 262 0.77 0.43 21.55
CA LEU A 262 1.76 0.35 20.46
C LEU A 262 3.16 -0.09 20.93
N GLN A 263 3.50 0.13 22.21
CA GLN A 263 4.80 -0.21 22.79
C GLN A 263 4.81 -1.61 23.40
N GLU A 264 3.77 -1.93 24.17
CA GLU A 264 3.70 -3.12 25.02
C GLU A 264 2.85 -4.24 24.38
N GLY A 265 2.03 -3.93 23.40
CA GLY A 265 1.13 -4.90 22.77
C GLY A 265 -0.05 -5.31 23.67
N GLU A 266 -0.36 -4.50 24.70
CA GLU A 266 -1.43 -4.80 25.66
C GLU A 266 -2.08 -3.53 26.22
N TYR A 267 -3.29 -3.68 26.76
CA TYR A 267 -4.06 -2.59 27.37
C TYR A 267 -4.95 -3.09 28.51
N THR A 268 -5.52 -2.15 29.26
CA THR A 268 -6.56 -2.40 30.26
C THR A 268 -7.85 -1.66 29.92
N MET A 269 -9.00 -2.20 30.29
CA MET A 269 -10.27 -1.48 30.18
C MET A 269 -10.28 -0.29 31.14
N VAL A 270 -11.08 0.73 30.86
CA VAL A 270 -11.28 1.87 31.77
C VAL A 270 -11.91 1.37 33.09
N GLY A 271 -11.30 1.71 34.21
CA GLY A 271 -11.69 1.20 35.52
C GLY A 271 -11.32 -0.27 35.79
N GLY A 272 -10.66 -0.95 34.87
CA GLY A 272 -10.24 -2.34 35.02
C GLY A 272 -8.74 -2.46 35.34
N ALA A 273 -8.36 -3.55 36.04
CA ALA A 273 -6.98 -3.90 36.35
C ALA A 273 -6.44 -5.05 35.48
N LYS A 274 -7.30 -5.75 34.74
CA LYS A 274 -6.90 -6.89 33.91
C LYS A 274 -6.27 -6.44 32.61
N THR A 275 -5.03 -6.89 32.39
CA THR A 275 -4.31 -6.67 31.12
C THR A 275 -4.84 -7.58 30.02
N ILE A 276 -5.04 -7.02 28.84
CA ILE A 276 -5.56 -7.68 27.64
C ILE A 276 -4.51 -7.52 26.54
N LYS A 277 -4.04 -8.63 25.97
CA LYS A 277 -3.11 -8.61 24.84
C LYS A 277 -3.83 -8.18 23.56
N SER A 278 -3.19 -7.28 22.81
CA SER A 278 -3.66 -6.77 21.55
C SER A 278 -2.86 -7.35 20.38
N ASN A 279 -3.53 -8.06 19.50
CA ASN A 279 -2.98 -8.47 18.20
C ASN A 279 -3.81 -7.79 17.10
N VAL A 280 -3.58 -6.48 16.94
CA VAL A 280 -4.36 -5.61 16.06
C VAL A 280 -3.41 -4.79 15.20
N ARG A 281 -3.59 -4.84 13.87
CA ARG A 281 -2.91 -3.91 12.97
C ARG A 281 -3.55 -2.53 13.06
N ILE A 282 -2.74 -1.49 13.25
CA ILE A 282 -3.24 -0.12 13.37
C ILE A 282 -2.99 0.64 12.07
N ILE A 283 -4.05 1.27 11.55
CA ILE A 283 -4.00 2.24 10.45
C ILE A 283 -4.62 3.52 10.97
N THR A 284 -3.95 4.64 10.77
CA THR A 284 -4.46 5.96 11.20
C THR A 284 -4.68 6.87 10.01
N ALA A 285 -5.65 7.78 10.13
CA ALA A 285 -5.87 8.82 9.13
C ALA A 285 -6.14 10.18 9.78
N THR A 286 -5.77 11.26 9.09
CA THR A 286 -6.11 12.62 9.50
C THR A 286 -5.95 13.59 8.32
N HIS A 287 -6.75 14.67 8.36
CA HIS A 287 -6.55 15.83 7.48
C HIS A 287 -5.70 16.93 8.15
N ARG A 288 -5.45 16.82 9.48
CA ARG A 288 -4.74 17.84 10.27
C ARG A 288 -3.23 17.65 10.19
N ASP A 289 -2.50 18.75 10.29
CA ASP A 289 -1.04 18.72 10.45
C ASP A 289 -0.68 18.33 11.91
N LEU A 290 -0.34 17.05 12.11
CA LEU A 290 0.05 16.54 13.43
C LEU A 290 1.30 17.24 13.99
N ARG A 291 2.24 17.70 13.13
CA ARG A 291 3.41 18.46 13.60
C ARG A 291 3.03 19.83 14.16
N GLN A 292 2.00 20.45 13.58
CA GLN A 292 1.45 21.68 14.14
C GLN A 292 0.76 21.40 15.47
N LEU A 293 0.00 20.33 15.62
CA LEU A 293 -0.63 19.93 16.87
C LEU A 293 0.40 19.62 17.97
N ILE A 294 1.54 19.01 17.62
CA ILE A 294 2.66 18.79 18.56
C ILE A 294 3.21 20.12 19.08
N ARG A 295 3.47 21.09 18.18
CA ARG A 295 3.94 22.43 18.60
C ARG A 295 2.95 23.15 19.52
N GLN A 296 1.66 22.87 19.39
CA GLN A 296 0.59 23.42 20.23
C GLN A 296 0.37 22.63 21.54
N GLY A 297 1.08 21.53 21.77
CA GLY A 297 0.88 20.65 22.93
C GLY A 297 -0.42 19.83 22.89
N LEU A 298 -1.09 19.77 21.74
CA LEU A 298 -2.36 19.05 21.54
C LEU A 298 -2.17 17.60 21.08
N PHE A 299 -0.97 17.24 20.59
CA PHE A 299 -0.63 15.89 20.20
C PHE A 299 0.77 15.52 20.71
N ARG A 300 0.94 14.30 21.19
CA ARG A 300 2.22 13.83 21.75
C ARG A 300 3.19 13.48 20.62
N GLU A 301 4.42 13.94 20.77
CA GLU A 301 5.50 13.69 19.82
C GLU A 301 5.91 12.20 19.79
N ASP A 302 5.97 11.54 20.95
CA ASP A 302 6.31 10.11 21.06
C ASP A 302 5.29 9.22 20.34
N LEU A 303 3.99 9.51 20.47
CA LEU A 303 2.93 8.83 19.76
C LEU A 303 3.04 9.05 18.24
N PHE A 304 3.33 10.28 17.81
CA PHE A 304 3.51 10.60 16.39
C PHE A 304 4.57 9.70 15.74
N TYR A 305 5.76 9.58 16.34
CA TYR A 305 6.82 8.73 15.77
C TYR A 305 6.44 7.24 15.76
N ARG A 306 5.63 6.79 16.70
CA ARG A 306 5.18 5.40 16.75
C ARG A 306 4.06 5.10 15.73
N LEU A 307 3.25 6.09 15.39
CA LEU A 307 2.20 5.96 14.37
C LEU A 307 2.72 6.16 12.94
N ASN A 308 3.63 7.11 12.75
CA ASN A 308 4.13 7.53 11.45
C ASN A 308 5.28 6.64 10.93
N VAL A 309 5.11 5.32 11.02
CA VAL A 309 6.10 4.33 10.54
C VAL A 309 6.11 4.28 9.02
N VAL A 310 4.93 4.16 8.41
CA VAL A 310 4.76 4.22 6.96
C VAL A 310 3.79 5.36 6.63
N PRO A 311 4.30 6.54 6.24
CA PRO A 311 3.44 7.63 5.84
C PRO A 311 2.91 7.45 4.42
N ILE A 312 1.58 7.63 4.24
CA ILE A 312 0.92 7.72 2.95
C ILE A 312 0.23 9.08 2.88
N ARG A 313 0.60 9.90 1.90
CA ARG A 313 -0.02 11.20 1.68
C ARG A 313 -0.84 11.20 0.41
N ILE A 314 -2.17 11.37 0.56
CA ILE A 314 -3.08 11.41 -0.56
C ILE A 314 -3.21 12.86 -1.05
N PRO A 315 -2.85 13.15 -2.32
CA PRO A 315 -3.03 14.49 -2.86
C PRO A 315 -4.51 14.81 -3.07
N PRO A 316 -4.94 16.07 -2.91
CA PRO A 316 -6.28 16.48 -3.30
C PRO A 316 -6.46 16.37 -4.82
N LEU A 317 -7.72 16.27 -5.27
CA LEU A 317 -8.04 15.99 -6.68
C LEU A 317 -7.46 17.04 -7.64
N ARG A 318 -7.36 18.31 -7.22
CA ARG A 318 -6.72 19.37 -7.99
C ARG A 318 -5.24 19.15 -8.32
N ASN A 319 -4.55 18.29 -7.58
CA ASN A 319 -3.15 17.91 -7.79
C ASN A 319 -3.00 16.55 -8.49
N ARG A 320 -4.12 15.96 -8.97
CA ARG A 320 -4.17 14.70 -9.74
C ARG A 320 -5.29 14.77 -10.79
N ILE A 321 -5.25 15.81 -11.58
CA ILE A 321 -6.29 16.13 -12.59
C ILE A 321 -6.45 15.00 -13.62
N GLU A 322 -5.37 14.27 -13.91
CA GLU A 322 -5.39 13.12 -14.81
C GLU A 322 -6.33 12.00 -14.35
N ASP A 323 -6.65 11.93 -13.06
CA ASP A 323 -7.53 10.91 -12.50
C ASP A 323 -9.01 11.23 -12.66
N ILE A 324 -9.36 12.48 -13.02
CA ILE A 324 -10.77 12.93 -13.10
C ILE A 324 -11.56 12.11 -14.11
N SER A 325 -10.99 11.84 -15.29
CA SER A 325 -11.66 11.07 -16.33
C SER A 325 -12.02 9.65 -15.86
N ASP A 326 -11.10 8.99 -15.18
CA ASP A 326 -11.28 7.62 -14.69
C ASP A 326 -12.31 7.59 -13.53
N LEU A 327 -12.29 8.60 -12.67
CA LEU A 327 -13.28 8.76 -11.60
C LEU A 327 -14.69 9.00 -12.16
N ILE A 328 -14.85 9.85 -13.18
CA ILE A 328 -16.13 10.09 -13.84
C ILE A 328 -16.65 8.78 -14.45
N HIS A 329 -15.80 8.05 -15.17
CA HIS A 329 -16.18 6.78 -15.77
C HIS A 329 -16.67 5.77 -14.73
N HIS A 330 -15.94 5.66 -13.61
CA HIS A 330 -16.31 4.78 -12.51
C HIS A 330 -17.66 5.15 -11.88
N PHE A 331 -17.88 6.43 -11.54
CA PHE A 331 -19.14 6.86 -10.95
C PHE A 331 -20.31 6.75 -11.92
N ASN A 332 -20.11 6.96 -13.22
CA ASN A 332 -21.13 6.72 -14.22
C ASN A 332 -21.50 5.23 -14.33
N LYS A 333 -20.51 4.31 -14.27
CA LYS A 333 -20.76 2.86 -14.23
C LYS A 333 -21.57 2.48 -13.00
N GLN A 334 -21.18 2.92 -11.81
CA GLN A 334 -21.93 2.69 -10.57
C GLN A 334 -23.35 3.28 -10.60
N GLY A 335 -23.48 4.49 -11.15
CA GLY A 335 -24.79 5.13 -11.30
C GLY A 335 -25.72 4.33 -12.22
N ALA A 336 -25.19 3.81 -13.33
CA ALA A 336 -25.95 2.94 -14.25
C ALA A 336 -26.40 1.62 -13.60
N GLU A 337 -25.55 0.99 -12.80
CA GLU A 337 -25.88 -0.21 -12.02
C GLU A 337 -26.98 0.04 -10.98
N LEU A 338 -27.06 1.27 -10.45
CA LEU A 338 -28.14 1.73 -9.54
C LEU A 338 -29.37 2.28 -10.28
N GLY A 339 -29.43 2.18 -11.62
CA GLY A 339 -30.56 2.64 -12.43
C GLY A 339 -30.66 4.16 -12.56
N LEU A 340 -29.60 4.89 -12.24
CA LEU A 340 -29.57 6.36 -12.41
C LEU A 340 -29.25 6.70 -13.87
N PRO A 341 -29.92 7.73 -14.48
CA PRO A 341 -29.63 8.14 -15.85
C PRO A 341 -28.21 8.66 -15.97
N ALA A 342 -27.47 8.16 -16.96
CA ALA A 342 -26.14 8.68 -17.28
C ALA A 342 -26.24 10.18 -17.61
N LYS A 343 -25.57 11.05 -16.86
CA LYS A 343 -25.41 12.45 -17.26
C LYS A 343 -24.36 12.50 -18.37
N ASN A 344 -24.82 12.65 -19.62
CA ASN A 344 -23.95 13.07 -20.71
C ASN A 344 -23.60 14.55 -20.49
N ASN A 345 -22.34 14.83 -20.27
CA ASN A 345 -21.75 16.16 -20.45
C ASN A 345 -20.76 16.08 -21.57
#